data_e5763c91ee501a357528ed3de7e58898
#
_entry.id   e5763c91ee501a357528ed3de7e58898
#
_cell.length_a   1.000
_cell.length_b   1.000
_cell.length_c   1.000
_cell.angle_alpha   90.00
_cell.angle_beta   90.00
_cell.angle_gamma   90.00
#
_symmetry.space_group_name_H-M   'P 1'
#
loop_
_entity.id
_entity.type
_entity.pdbx_description
1 polymer ?
#
loop_
_entity_poly.entity_id
_entity_poly.type
_entity_poly.pdbx_seq_one_letter_code
_entity_poly.pdbx_strand_id
1 'polypeptide(L)'
;MITPRLQSIINHTQGNTVADIGTDHAYVPVRLIDEGRAKKVIASDIRKGPVDAAKRTVKKYNMTDKIDVRLGEGLSTLKENEADVIIIAGMGGILISDILEKGRKTAVNSKLILQPMNCQYELRKYLINNGYTIENEDISVEGFKVYNLI
;
A
#
# COMPACT_ATOMS: atom_id res chain seq x y z
N MET A 1 10.24 -11.87 2.02
CA MET A 1 10.96 -11.44 3.25
C MET A 1 10.48 -10.06 3.68
N ILE A 2 10.22 -9.87 4.95
CA ILE A 2 9.82 -8.58 5.51
C ILE A 2 11.06 -7.82 5.97
N THR A 3 11.30 -6.68 5.37
CA THR A 3 12.39 -5.76 5.74
C THR A 3 11.91 -4.77 6.82
N PRO A 4 12.81 -4.04 7.49
CA PRO A 4 12.42 -2.99 8.43
C PRO A 4 11.45 -1.97 7.84
N ARG A 5 11.63 -1.57 6.58
CA ARG A 5 10.73 -0.67 5.86
C ARG A 5 9.32 -1.26 5.74
N LEU A 6 9.22 -2.50 5.32
CA LEU A 6 7.92 -3.18 5.19
C LEU A 6 7.26 -3.42 6.55
N GLN A 7 8.06 -3.76 7.58
CA GLN A 7 7.52 -3.92 8.93
C GLN A 7 6.99 -2.60 9.50
N SER A 8 7.63 -1.48 9.22
CA SER A 8 7.12 -0.16 9.61
C SER A 8 5.75 0.12 8.97
N ILE A 9 5.60 -0.17 7.68
CA ILE A 9 4.31 -0.06 6.99
C ILE A 9 3.25 -0.92 7.68
N ILE A 10 3.57 -2.17 7.96
CA ILE A 10 2.68 -3.12 8.64
C ILE A 10 2.26 -2.59 10.01
N ASN A 11 3.20 -2.10 10.79
CA ASN A 11 2.95 -1.59 12.15
C ASN A 11 1.98 -0.40 12.19
N HIS A 12 1.98 0.43 11.13
CA HIS A 12 1.08 1.58 11.01
C HIS A 12 -0.25 1.25 10.33
N THR A 13 -0.43 0.01 9.89
CA THR A 13 -1.64 -0.42 9.17
C THR A 13 -2.58 -1.18 10.07
N GLN A 14 -3.84 -0.76 10.12
CA GLN A 14 -4.93 -1.44 10.82
C GLN A 14 -6.25 -1.11 10.11
N GLY A 15 -7.01 -2.11 9.71
CA GLY A 15 -8.31 -1.91 9.05
C GLY A 15 -9.03 -3.22 8.81
N ASN A 16 -10.31 -3.15 8.41
CA ASN A 16 -11.08 -4.33 8.03
C ASN A 16 -10.63 -4.83 6.65
N THR A 17 -10.66 -3.96 5.66
CA THR A 17 -10.19 -4.23 4.30
C THR A 17 -9.06 -3.27 3.96
N VAL A 18 -7.89 -3.79 3.69
CA VAL A 18 -6.69 -3.04 3.32
C VAL A 18 -6.36 -3.31 1.86
N ALA A 19 -6.02 -2.28 1.12
CA ALA A 19 -5.50 -2.42 -0.25
C ALA A 19 -3.99 -2.15 -0.26
N ASP A 20 -3.24 -3.04 -0.89
CA ASP A 20 -1.79 -2.90 -1.11
C ASP A 20 -1.52 -2.72 -2.60
N ILE A 21 -1.26 -1.48 -3.00
CA ILE A 21 -1.06 -1.09 -4.40
C ILE A 21 0.42 -1.21 -4.77
N GLY A 22 0.72 -2.02 -5.78
CA GLY A 22 2.09 -2.40 -6.10
C GLY A 22 2.61 -3.45 -5.14
N THR A 23 1.83 -4.49 -4.92
CA THR A 23 2.05 -5.51 -3.87
C THR A 23 3.29 -6.37 -4.09
N ASP A 24 3.76 -6.47 -5.32
CA ASP A 24 4.89 -7.32 -5.71
C ASP A 24 4.63 -8.80 -5.33
N HIS A 25 5.29 -9.32 -4.30
CA HIS A 25 5.15 -10.71 -3.87
C HIS A 25 4.04 -10.97 -2.84
N ALA A 26 3.24 -9.96 -2.49
CA ALA A 26 2.20 -10.03 -1.46
C ALA A 26 2.71 -10.37 -0.04
N TYR A 27 3.95 -10.04 0.29
CA TYR A 27 4.49 -10.27 1.65
C TYR A 27 3.79 -9.41 2.70
N VAL A 28 3.50 -8.15 2.38
CA VAL A 28 2.77 -7.24 3.28
C VAL A 28 1.33 -7.75 3.51
N PRO A 29 0.56 -8.07 2.46
CA PRO A 29 -0.76 -8.66 2.63
C PRO A 29 -0.79 -9.88 3.54
N VAL A 30 0.09 -10.85 3.31
CA VAL A 30 0.17 -12.07 4.14
C VAL A 30 0.44 -11.73 5.61
N ARG A 31 1.38 -10.83 5.86
CA ARG A 31 1.74 -10.43 7.22
C ARG A 31 0.61 -9.66 7.92
N LEU A 32 -0.12 -8.81 7.20
CA LEU A 32 -1.27 -8.09 7.75
C LEU A 32 -2.37 -9.06 8.24
N ILE A 33 -2.63 -10.10 7.47
CA ILE A 33 -3.60 -11.15 7.87
C ILE A 33 -3.05 -11.94 9.05
N ASP A 34 -1.80 -12.39 8.98
CA ASP A 34 -1.16 -13.20 10.01
C ASP A 34 -1.10 -12.48 11.38
N GLU A 35 -0.83 -11.19 11.38
CA GLU A 35 -0.79 -10.37 12.60
C GLU A 35 -2.17 -9.86 13.05
N GLY A 36 -3.24 -10.23 12.35
CA GLY A 36 -4.59 -9.78 12.69
C GLY A 36 -4.85 -8.30 12.47
N ARG A 37 -4.07 -7.64 11.62
CA ARG A 37 -4.18 -6.21 11.32
C ARG A 37 -5.18 -5.89 10.23
N ALA A 38 -5.57 -6.89 9.45
CA ALA A 38 -6.61 -6.80 8.44
C ALA A 38 -7.41 -8.10 8.42
N LYS A 39 -8.69 -8.01 8.09
CA LYS A 39 -9.55 -9.17 7.87
C LYS A 39 -9.48 -9.63 6.43
N LYS A 40 -9.36 -8.67 5.51
CA LYS A 40 -9.24 -8.90 4.07
C LYS A 40 -8.21 -7.94 3.50
N VAL A 41 -7.44 -8.41 2.51
CA VAL A 41 -6.51 -7.56 1.77
C VAL A 41 -6.76 -7.70 0.27
N ILE A 42 -6.76 -6.57 -0.42
CA ILE A 42 -6.75 -6.50 -1.88
C ILE A 42 -5.31 -6.18 -2.28
N ALA A 43 -4.66 -7.10 -2.97
CA ALA A 43 -3.28 -6.96 -3.40
C ALA A 43 -3.24 -6.77 -4.91
N SER A 44 -2.74 -5.64 -5.38
CA SER A 44 -2.72 -5.36 -6.82
C SER A 44 -1.34 -4.97 -7.32
N ASP A 45 -1.10 -5.24 -8.58
CA ASP A 45 0.07 -4.77 -9.31
C ASP A 45 -0.31 -4.54 -10.77
N ILE A 46 0.39 -3.63 -11.42
CA ILE A 46 0.18 -3.32 -12.84
C ILE A 46 0.82 -4.36 -13.75
N ARG A 47 1.80 -5.10 -13.25
CA ARG A 47 2.57 -6.07 -14.02
C ARG A 47 2.13 -7.50 -13.73
N LYS A 48 2.04 -8.30 -14.80
CA LYS A 48 1.61 -9.71 -14.70
C LYS A 48 2.57 -10.56 -13.85
N GLY A 49 3.87 -10.38 -13.98
CA GLY A 49 4.87 -11.15 -13.22
C GLY A 49 4.69 -11.03 -11.71
N PRO A 50 4.68 -9.82 -11.15
CA PRO A 50 4.35 -9.61 -9.73
C PRO A 50 3.00 -10.17 -9.31
N VAL A 51 1.96 -10.02 -10.12
CA VAL A 51 0.63 -10.60 -9.83
C VAL A 51 0.71 -12.13 -9.71
N ASP A 52 1.41 -12.77 -10.62
CA ASP A 52 1.60 -14.23 -10.57
C ASP A 52 2.41 -14.66 -9.34
N ALA A 53 3.45 -13.90 -8.99
CA ALA A 53 4.23 -14.11 -7.77
C ALA A 53 3.37 -13.93 -6.50
N ALA A 54 2.55 -12.89 -6.46
CA ALA A 54 1.62 -12.64 -5.35
C ALA A 54 0.62 -13.80 -5.19
N LYS A 55 0.06 -14.29 -6.28
CA LYS A 55 -0.87 -15.43 -6.25
C LYS A 55 -0.19 -16.69 -5.70
N ARG A 56 1.05 -16.97 -6.08
CA ARG A 56 1.81 -18.11 -5.54
C ARG A 56 2.03 -17.96 -4.03
N THR A 57 2.41 -16.77 -3.57
CA THR A 57 2.62 -16.49 -2.15
C THR A 57 1.33 -16.68 -1.35
N VAL A 58 0.23 -16.12 -1.81
CA VAL A 58 -1.08 -16.23 -1.16
C VAL A 58 -1.54 -17.68 -1.06
N LYS A 59 -1.35 -18.47 -2.13
CA LYS A 59 -1.66 -19.90 -2.15
C LYS A 59 -0.77 -20.68 -1.18
N LYS A 60 0.53 -20.38 -1.15
CA LYS A 60 1.50 -21.02 -0.25
C LYS A 60 1.10 -20.89 1.22
N TYR A 61 0.57 -19.72 1.61
CA TYR A 61 0.13 -19.45 3.00
C TYR A 61 -1.34 -19.77 3.25
N ASN A 62 -2.04 -20.40 2.30
CA ASN A 62 -3.46 -20.76 2.41
C ASN A 62 -4.37 -19.57 2.73
N MET A 63 -4.13 -18.43 2.09
CA MET A 63 -4.87 -17.17 2.34
C MET A 63 -5.69 -16.72 1.14
N THR A 64 -6.02 -17.60 0.20
CA THR A 64 -6.79 -17.26 -1.01
C THR A 64 -8.21 -16.77 -0.72
N ASP A 65 -8.76 -17.11 0.44
CA ASP A 65 -10.06 -16.63 0.92
C ASP A 65 -10.01 -15.24 1.57
N LYS A 66 -8.81 -14.77 1.94
CA LYS A 66 -8.62 -13.49 2.64
C LYS A 66 -7.88 -12.44 1.82
N ILE A 67 -7.10 -12.86 0.82
CA ILE A 67 -6.31 -11.97 -0.03
C ILE A 67 -6.75 -12.13 -1.47
N ASP A 68 -7.29 -11.04 -2.03
CA ASP A 68 -7.73 -10.95 -3.43
C ASP A 68 -6.63 -10.27 -4.25
N VAL A 69 -6.01 -11.02 -5.16
CA VAL A 69 -4.92 -10.53 -6.02
C VAL A 69 -5.49 -10.05 -7.35
N ARG A 70 -5.20 -8.80 -7.71
CA ARG A 70 -5.73 -8.14 -8.91
C ARG A 70 -4.63 -7.58 -9.80
N LEU A 71 -4.81 -7.71 -11.10
CA LEU A 71 -3.98 -7.05 -12.12
C LEU A 71 -4.65 -5.74 -12.53
N GLY A 72 -3.94 -4.63 -12.46
CA GLY A 72 -4.44 -3.34 -12.92
C GLY A 72 -3.60 -2.16 -12.46
N GLU A 73 -3.93 -0.99 -12.96
CA GLU A 73 -3.20 0.24 -12.73
C GLU A 73 -3.73 1.00 -11.50
N GLY A 74 -2.85 1.22 -10.51
CA GLY A 74 -3.13 2.09 -9.39
C GLY A 74 -4.45 1.78 -8.68
N LEU A 75 -5.25 2.79 -8.40
CA LEU A 75 -6.52 2.66 -7.70
C LEU A 75 -7.67 2.19 -8.60
N SER A 76 -7.45 2.00 -9.90
CA SER A 76 -8.46 1.44 -10.81
C SER A 76 -8.86 0.00 -10.45
N THR A 77 -8.04 -0.70 -9.67
CA THR A 77 -8.35 -2.05 -9.17
C THR A 77 -9.35 -2.06 -8.03
N LEU A 78 -9.69 -0.90 -7.47
CA LEU A 78 -10.60 -0.75 -6.34
C LEU A 78 -11.90 -0.09 -6.77
N LYS A 79 -12.99 -0.47 -6.11
CA LYS A 79 -14.25 0.28 -6.13
C LYS A 79 -14.20 1.38 -5.06
N GLU A 80 -15.04 2.41 -5.20
CA GLU A 80 -15.20 3.41 -4.16
C GLU A 80 -15.65 2.74 -2.85
N ASN A 81 -15.05 3.15 -1.74
CA ASN A 81 -15.34 2.63 -0.40
C ASN A 81 -15.04 1.13 -0.20
N GLU A 82 -14.31 0.48 -1.09
CA GLU A 82 -13.97 -0.94 -0.95
C GLU A 82 -12.91 -1.20 0.13
N ALA A 83 -11.96 -0.29 0.32
CA ALA A 83 -10.89 -0.43 1.30
C ALA A 83 -10.91 0.69 2.34
N ASP A 84 -10.75 0.35 3.61
CA ASP A 84 -10.61 1.32 4.71
C ASP A 84 -9.25 2.01 4.68
N VAL A 85 -8.22 1.24 4.32
CA VAL A 85 -6.83 1.68 4.28
C VAL A 85 -6.23 1.32 2.93
N ILE A 86 -5.49 2.24 2.35
CA ILE A 86 -4.76 2.04 1.08
C ILE A 86 -3.29 2.26 1.34
N ILE A 87 -2.47 1.25 1.04
CA ILE A 87 -1.02 1.30 1.10
C ILE A 87 -0.49 1.54 -0.31
N ILE A 88 0.36 2.55 -0.48
CA ILE A 88 1.13 2.78 -1.70
C ILE A 88 2.58 2.99 -1.29
N ALA A 89 3.41 2.00 -1.47
CA ALA A 89 4.77 1.97 -0.96
C ALA A 89 5.79 1.55 -2.03
N GLY A 90 7.02 2.01 -1.87
CA GLY A 90 8.12 1.62 -2.73
C GLY A 90 8.10 2.31 -4.11
N MET A 91 7.42 3.44 -4.22
CA MET A 91 7.31 4.22 -5.46
C MET A 91 7.81 5.65 -5.24
N GLY A 92 8.16 6.35 -6.31
CA GLY A 92 8.49 7.77 -6.22
C GLY A 92 7.28 8.61 -5.82
N GLY A 93 7.54 9.72 -5.12
CA GLY A 93 6.48 10.59 -4.61
C GLY A 93 5.60 11.19 -5.71
N ILE A 94 6.16 11.47 -6.88
CA ILE A 94 5.40 11.97 -8.04
C ILE A 94 4.43 10.89 -8.55
N LEU A 95 4.89 9.66 -8.67
CA LEU A 95 4.03 8.54 -9.09
C LEU A 95 2.90 8.29 -8.09
N ILE A 96 3.19 8.33 -6.79
CA ILE A 96 2.17 8.20 -5.75
C ILE A 96 1.13 9.32 -5.89
N SER A 97 1.56 10.55 -6.08
CA SER A 97 0.65 11.69 -6.31
C SER A 97 -0.24 11.48 -7.54
N ASP A 98 0.31 10.97 -8.62
CA ASP A 98 -0.43 10.69 -9.86
C ASP A 98 -1.47 9.58 -9.64
N ILE A 99 -1.12 8.54 -8.92
CA ILE A 99 -2.04 7.45 -8.56
C ILE A 99 -3.21 7.98 -7.74
N LEU A 100 -2.94 8.81 -6.74
CA LEU A 100 -3.96 9.43 -5.91
C LEU A 100 -4.85 10.39 -6.70
N GLU A 101 -4.27 11.17 -7.61
CA GLU A 101 -5.04 12.10 -8.45
C GLU A 101 -5.98 11.38 -9.40
N LYS A 102 -5.50 10.35 -10.09
CA LYS A 102 -6.34 9.53 -10.98
C LYS A 102 -7.43 8.78 -10.23
N GLY A 103 -7.16 8.32 -9.01
CA GLY A 103 -8.07 7.57 -8.16
C GLY A 103 -8.71 8.40 -7.06
N ARG A 104 -8.85 9.72 -7.23
CA ARG A 104 -9.33 10.65 -6.20
C ARG A 104 -10.60 10.19 -5.50
N LYS A 105 -11.61 9.76 -6.25
CA LYS A 105 -12.89 9.31 -5.70
C LYS A 105 -12.74 8.08 -4.79
N THR A 106 -11.80 7.20 -5.12
CA THR A 106 -11.49 6.02 -4.31
C THR A 106 -10.68 6.39 -3.07
N ALA A 107 -9.71 7.30 -3.21
CA ALA A 107 -8.77 7.64 -2.15
C ALA A 107 -9.37 8.47 -1.01
N VAL A 108 -10.32 9.37 -1.31
CA VAL A 108 -10.78 10.40 -0.34
C VAL A 108 -11.44 9.84 0.92
N ASN A 109 -12.00 8.65 0.88
CA ASN A 109 -12.68 8.03 2.01
C ASN A 109 -11.83 6.96 2.72
N SER A 110 -10.58 6.83 2.34
CA SER A 110 -9.66 5.82 2.91
C SER A 110 -8.53 6.51 3.66
N LYS A 111 -8.04 5.84 4.69
CA LYS A 111 -6.76 6.20 5.29
C LYS A 111 -5.64 5.78 4.34
N LEU A 112 -4.66 6.64 4.14
CA LEU A 112 -3.53 6.38 3.27
C LEU A 112 -2.28 6.09 4.09
N ILE A 113 -1.54 5.07 3.71
CA ILE A 113 -0.20 4.75 4.21
C ILE A 113 0.74 4.82 3.02
N LEU A 114 1.58 5.86 2.98
CA LEU A 114 2.40 6.16 1.81
C LEU A 114 3.88 6.04 2.16
N GLN A 115 4.63 5.36 1.31
CA GLN A 115 6.07 5.26 1.49
C GLN A 115 6.78 5.67 0.19
N PRO A 116 7.09 6.97 0.02
CA PRO A 116 7.80 7.46 -1.15
C PRO A 116 9.29 7.12 -1.08
N MET A 117 9.85 6.69 -2.22
CA MET A 117 11.29 6.42 -2.34
C MET A 117 12.09 7.68 -2.62
N ASN A 118 11.43 8.72 -3.12
CA ASN A 118 11.99 10.03 -3.43
C ASN A 118 10.87 11.06 -3.51
N CYS A 119 11.19 12.31 -3.80
CA CYS A 119 10.21 13.39 -3.98
C CYS A 119 9.20 13.50 -2.82
N GLN A 120 9.67 13.36 -1.60
CA GLN A 120 8.84 13.42 -0.40
C GLN A 120 8.18 14.80 -0.23
N TYR A 121 8.92 15.86 -0.52
CA TYR A 121 8.40 17.23 -0.47
C TYR A 121 7.20 17.41 -1.44
N GLU A 122 7.36 16.97 -2.67
CA GLU A 122 6.33 17.09 -3.71
C GLU A 122 5.07 16.30 -3.33
N LEU A 123 5.24 15.11 -2.76
CA LEU A 123 4.12 14.32 -2.27
C LEU A 123 3.40 15.01 -1.11
N ARG A 124 4.11 15.52 -0.11
CA ARG A 124 3.50 16.27 1.00
C ARG A 124 2.73 17.49 0.51
N LYS A 125 3.33 18.23 -0.42
CA LYS A 125 2.69 19.39 -1.03
C LYS A 125 1.39 19.02 -1.74
N TYR A 126 1.42 17.94 -2.52
CA TYR A 126 0.23 17.41 -3.17
C TYR A 126 -0.87 17.09 -2.16
N LEU A 127 -0.54 16.34 -1.11
CA LEU A 127 -1.49 15.93 -0.08
C LEU A 127 -2.16 17.14 0.59
N ILE A 128 -1.38 18.09 1.04
CA ILE A 128 -1.89 19.32 1.71
C ILE A 128 -2.76 20.11 0.75
N ASN A 129 -2.33 20.32 -0.50
CA ASN A 129 -3.05 21.11 -1.49
C ASN A 129 -4.36 20.43 -1.97
N ASN A 130 -4.52 19.15 -1.71
CA ASN A 130 -5.70 18.38 -2.15
C ASN A 130 -6.58 17.92 -0.99
N GLY A 131 -6.46 18.57 0.17
CA GLY A 131 -7.38 18.38 1.29
C GLY A 131 -7.08 17.19 2.18
N TYR A 132 -5.93 16.52 2.02
CA TYR A 132 -5.51 15.47 2.93
C TYR A 132 -4.88 16.08 4.18
N THR A 133 -5.10 15.44 5.32
CA THR A 133 -4.42 15.75 6.57
C THR A 133 -3.37 14.69 6.84
N ILE A 134 -2.14 15.13 7.09
CA ILE A 134 -1.06 14.22 7.51
C ILE A 134 -1.20 14.02 9.01
N GLU A 135 -1.65 12.83 9.42
CA GLU A 135 -1.88 12.51 10.83
C GLU A 135 -0.60 12.12 11.56
N ASN A 136 0.30 11.43 10.86
CA ASN A 136 1.53 10.92 11.44
C ASN A 136 2.57 10.73 10.35
N GLU A 137 3.84 10.81 10.72
CA GLU A 137 4.97 10.47 9.87
C GLU A 137 5.99 9.68 10.69
N ASP A 138 6.68 8.76 10.03
CA ASP A 138 7.71 7.94 10.64
C ASP A 138 8.87 7.73 9.67
N ILE A 139 9.96 7.22 10.18
CA ILE A 139 11.10 6.82 9.35
C ILE A 139 11.49 5.38 9.66
N SER A 140 11.99 4.70 8.65
CA SER A 140 12.57 3.38 8.77
C SER A 140 14.00 3.40 8.26
N VAL A 141 14.88 2.68 8.92
CA VAL A 141 16.30 2.63 8.58
C VAL A 141 16.67 1.20 8.18
N GLU A 142 17.30 1.07 7.02
CA GLU A 142 17.85 -0.20 6.53
C GLU A 142 19.31 0.04 6.08
N GLY A 143 20.26 -0.38 6.90
CA GLY A 143 21.69 -0.09 6.65
C GLY A 143 21.92 1.43 6.64
N PHE A 144 22.37 1.95 5.52
CA PHE A 144 22.62 3.39 5.33
C PHE A 144 21.43 4.14 4.70
N LYS A 145 20.34 3.45 4.42
CA LYS A 145 19.15 4.04 3.78
C LYS A 145 18.09 4.41 4.81
N VAL A 146 17.51 5.58 4.64
CA VAL A 146 16.40 6.09 5.45
C VAL A 146 15.18 6.23 4.55
N TYR A 147 14.06 5.69 4.99
CA TYR A 147 12.79 5.72 4.26
C TYR A 147 11.75 6.49 5.05
N ASN A 148 11.03 7.39 4.39
CA ASN A 148 9.93 8.13 4.99
C ASN A 148 8.63 7.35 4.84
N LEU A 149 7.83 7.36 5.90
CA LEU A 149 6.46 6.83 5.92
C LEU A 149 5.51 7.98 6.26
N ILE A 150 4.49 8.17 5.43
CA ILE A 150 3.51 9.25 5.57
C ILE A 150 2.10 8.67 5.69
#